data_0f3cb3f176ed0bc6b41684146e1ba861
#
_entry.id   0f3cb3f176ed0bc6b41684146e1ba861
#
_cell.length_a   1.000
_cell.length_b   1.000
_cell.length_c   1.000
_cell.angle_alpha   90.00
_cell.angle_beta   90.00
_cell.angle_gamma   90.00
#
_symmetry.space_group_name_H-M   'P 1'
#
loop_
_entity.id
_entity.type
_entity.pdbx_description
1 polymer ?
#
loop_
_entity_poly.entity_id
_entity_poly.type
_entity_poly.pdbx_seq_one_letter_code
_entity_poly.pdbx_strand_id
1 'polypeptide(L)'
;MSRPAFGRIVALAFALVVLALAEFAARALVPVAELDRVWSIIERDSALMWRNRANLRTDFVGVPVRTDRRGFRVSAERPAPVGERRPDTARIVCLGESPTFGWGVRFEDAYPALVEKKLASRLGRGIEVVNAGMIGFSSHQGRLLLEREILALRPDIVSVPFVINDIDKYRFFYNDGGPDRGVVPAGRALTTAENLLDRSRFFQVFTRAFRQVAYRGETTDGKPMAFYRPQRLRVDLADYRENLVAIARLCRDHSITPIFLAMKVNLPVAQDVAPEVATSAAERVAAAERAIDEGRTDEAKRELDTAAGLDPTNCEIVYHRAVMARHAGDARGAEAAFAETMDCEASRCGRDALAYNIEMGRIANEEQVRFVDIAASFAGSPGVEYFRTLQRDPIHPNELGHALIADRLAEVAERVLRK
;
A
#
# COMPACT_ATOMS: atom_id res chain seq x y z
N MET A 1 -51.51 -16.78 1.59
CA MET A 1 -50.64 -15.98 0.69
C MET A 1 -51.38 -15.73 -0.60
N SER A 2 -51.42 -14.48 -1.08
CA SER A 2 -51.99 -14.16 -2.38
C SER A 2 -51.14 -14.78 -3.52
N ARG A 3 -51.80 -15.23 -4.62
CA ARG A 3 -51.11 -15.81 -5.80
C ARG A 3 -49.92 -14.98 -6.27
N PRO A 4 -49.90 -13.62 -6.30
CA PRO A 4 -48.73 -12.82 -6.70
C PRO A 4 -47.60 -12.88 -5.68
N ALA A 5 -47.86 -13.01 -4.39
CA ALA A 5 -46.80 -13.16 -3.37
C ALA A 5 -46.10 -14.50 -3.46
N PHE A 6 -46.82 -15.58 -3.74
CA PHE A 6 -46.23 -16.91 -3.96
C PHE A 6 -45.31 -16.91 -5.21
N GLY A 7 -45.77 -16.34 -6.32
CA GLY A 7 -44.95 -16.22 -7.54
C GLY A 7 -43.63 -15.46 -7.33
N ARG A 8 -43.67 -14.38 -6.55
CA ARG A 8 -42.45 -13.58 -6.20
C ARG A 8 -41.48 -14.38 -5.33
N ILE A 9 -41.98 -15.18 -4.39
CA ILE A 9 -41.13 -16.01 -3.54
C ILE A 9 -40.46 -17.14 -4.39
N VAL A 10 -41.21 -17.78 -5.30
CA VAL A 10 -40.65 -18.77 -6.20
C VAL A 10 -39.59 -18.17 -7.12
N ALA A 11 -39.84 -17.01 -7.70
CA ALA A 11 -38.89 -16.33 -8.55
C ALA A 11 -37.60 -15.93 -7.78
N LEU A 12 -37.74 -15.45 -6.54
CA LEU A 12 -36.60 -15.14 -5.68
C LEU A 12 -35.80 -16.39 -5.32
N ALA A 13 -36.48 -17.48 -4.95
CA ALA A 13 -35.82 -18.74 -4.64
C ALA A 13 -35.07 -19.30 -5.86
N PHE A 14 -35.67 -19.25 -7.04
CA PHE A 14 -35.01 -19.64 -8.28
C PHE A 14 -33.78 -18.78 -8.58
N ALA A 15 -33.87 -17.46 -8.45
CA ALA A 15 -32.73 -16.55 -8.64
C ALA A 15 -31.58 -16.86 -7.66
N LEU A 16 -31.89 -17.13 -6.39
CA LEU A 16 -30.88 -17.52 -5.39
C LEU A 16 -30.19 -18.85 -5.75
N VAL A 17 -30.94 -19.83 -6.24
CA VAL A 17 -30.37 -21.12 -6.71
C VAL A 17 -29.44 -20.89 -7.91
N VAL A 18 -29.85 -20.09 -8.89
CA VAL A 18 -29.02 -19.76 -10.05
C VAL A 18 -27.74 -19.08 -9.63
N LEU A 19 -27.81 -18.10 -8.72
CA LEU A 19 -26.63 -17.39 -8.19
C LEU A 19 -25.71 -18.34 -7.41
N ALA A 20 -26.26 -19.26 -6.61
CA ALA A 20 -25.47 -20.25 -5.88
C ALA A 20 -24.74 -21.22 -6.83
N LEU A 21 -25.40 -21.65 -7.90
CA LEU A 21 -24.78 -22.49 -8.93
C LEU A 21 -23.71 -21.74 -9.70
N ALA A 22 -23.94 -20.47 -10.04
CA ALA A 22 -22.95 -19.61 -10.69
C ALA A 22 -21.72 -19.39 -9.79
N GLU A 23 -21.92 -19.14 -8.50
CA GLU A 23 -20.84 -19.03 -7.52
C GLU A 23 -20.04 -20.32 -7.40
N PHE A 24 -20.72 -21.48 -7.30
CA PHE A 24 -20.07 -22.78 -7.25
C PHE A 24 -19.23 -23.04 -8.51
N ALA A 25 -19.81 -22.81 -9.69
CA ALA A 25 -19.11 -22.96 -10.96
C ALA A 25 -17.90 -22.02 -11.07
N ALA A 26 -18.04 -20.75 -10.67
CA ALA A 26 -16.96 -19.78 -10.66
C ALA A 26 -15.80 -20.23 -9.74
N ARG A 27 -16.10 -20.76 -8.55
CA ARG A 27 -15.09 -21.31 -7.62
C ARG A 27 -14.38 -22.54 -8.16
N ALA A 28 -15.11 -23.41 -8.86
CA ALA A 28 -14.57 -24.66 -9.39
C ALA A 28 -13.71 -24.46 -10.66
N LEU A 29 -14.09 -23.50 -11.51
CA LEU A 29 -13.52 -23.36 -12.85
C LEU A 29 -12.49 -22.22 -12.98
N VAL A 30 -12.54 -21.20 -12.10
CA VAL A 30 -11.66 -20.02 -12.22
C VAL A 30 -10.63 -20.03 -11.10
N PRO A 31 -9.36 -20.30 -11.41
CA PRO A 31 -8.28 -20.20 -10.42
C PRO A 31 -8.11 -18.77 -9.91
N VAL A 32 -7.67 -18.63 -8.67
CA VAL A 32 -7.32 -17.33 -8.08
C VAL A 32 -5.97 -16.92 -8.63
N ALA A 33 -5.90 -15.86 -9.41
CA ALA A 33 -4.62 -15.25 -9.81
C ALA A 33 -3.90 -14.67 -8.58
N GLU A 34 -2.56 -14.61 -8.61
CA GLU A 34 -1.76 -14.19 -7.45
C GLU A 34 -2.09 -12.76 -6.98
N LEU A 35 -2.33 -11.84 -7.91
CA LEU A 35 -2.76 -10.47 -7.63
C LEU A 35 -4.16 -10.38 -6.98
N ASP A 36 -5.06 -11.33 -7.29
CA ASP A 36 -6.39 -11.39 -6.68
C ASP A 36 -6.32 -11.87 -5.21
N ARG A 37 -5.18 -12.40 -4.75
CA ARG A 37 -4.99 -12.85 -3.37
C ARG A 37 -4.94 -11.71 -2.36
N VAL A 38 -4.49 -10.52 -2.76
CA VAL A 38 -4.54 -9.32 -1.89
C VAL A 38 -5.98 -9.04 -1.47
N TRP A 39 -6.92 -9.12 -2.41
CA TRP A 39 -8.36 -8.95 -2.15
C TRP A 39 -8.93 -9.99 -1.18
N SER A 40 -8.26 -11.14 -1.01
CA SER A 40 -8.65 -12.12 0.00
C SER A 40 -8.25 -11.72 1.41
N ILE A 41 -7.25 -10.84 1.56
CA ILE A 41 -6.72 -10.39 2.86
C ILE A 41 -7.34 -9.09 3.33
N ILE A 42 -7.64 -8.17 2.41
CA ILE A 42 -8.19 -6.85 2.73
C ILE A 42 -9.69 -6.79 2.50
N GLU A 43 -10.34 -5.86 3.18
CA GLU A 43 -11.74 -5.49 2.97
C GLU A 43 -11.91 -3.99 3.19
N ARG A 44 -12.97 -3.42 2.58
CA ARG A 44 -13.31 -2.01 2.78
C ARG A 44 -13.67 -1.75 4.24
N ASP A 45 -13.28 -0.58 4.72
CA ASP A 45 -13.63 -0.09 6.06
C ASP A 45 -14.18 1.33 5.98
N SER A 46 -15.29 1.57 6.68
CA SER A 46 -16.00 2.86 6.67
C SER A 46 -15.27 3.98 7.42
N ALA A 47 -14.16 3.68 8.07
CA ALA A 47 -13.38 4.65 8.84
C ALA A 47 -11.92 4.74 8.39
N LEU A 48 -11.35 3.61 7.93
CA LEU A 48 -9.95 3.48 7.53
C LEU A 48 -9.79 3.30 6.03
N MET A 49 -10.85 3.49 5.23
CA MET A 49 -10.95 3.17 3.80
C MET A 49 -10.93 1.66 3.55
N TRP A 50 -9.94 0.96 4.02
CA TRP A 50 -9.85 -0.51 4.08
C TRP A 50 -9.01 -0.94 5.27
N ARG A 51 -9.02 -2.23 5.55
CA ARG A 51 -8.21 -2.89 6.57
C ARG A 51 -7.93 -4.34 6.20
N ASN A 52 -7.02 -5.01 6.90
CA ASN A 52 -6.94 -6.47 6.82
C ASN A 52 -8.21 -7.08 7.41
N ARG A 53 -8.69 -8.17 6.80
CA ARG A 53 -9.88 -8.89 7.28
C ARG A 53 -9.69 -9.41 8.68
N ALA A 54 -10.72 -9.25 9.50
CA ALA A 54 -10.76 -9.77 10.85
C ALA A 54 -10.88 -11.31 10.86
N ASN A 55 -10.21 -11.97 11.81
CA ASN A 55 -10.26 -13.42 12.04
C ASN A 55 -9.97 -14.25 10.79
N LEU A 56 -9.14 -13.74 9.90
CA LEU A 56 -8.74 -14.42 8.68
C LEU A 56 -7.81 -15.59 8.97
N ARG A 57 -7.94 -16.65 8.18
CA ARG A 57 -6.99 -17.76 8.07
C ARG A 57 -6.86 -18.13 6.60
N THR A 58 -5.68 -17.97 6.03
CA THR A 58 -5.42 -18.22 4.61
C THR A 58 -3.92 -18.43 4.37
N ASP A 59 -3.59 -18.93 3.18
CA ASP A 59 -2.25 -18.86 2.65
C ASP A 59 -2.11 -17.61 1.76
N PHE A 60 -1.05 -16.86 1.97
CA PHE A 60 -0.80 -15.64 1.21
C PHE A 60 0.68 -15.52 0.84
N VAL A 61 0.96 -15.39 -0.45
CA VAL A 61 2.34 -15.32 -0.99
C VAL A 61 3.20 -16.48 -0.47
N GLY A 62 2.62 -17.70 -0.43
CA GLY A 62 3.32 -18.93 -0.07
C GLY A 62 3.53 -19.15 1.44
N VAL A 63 2.95 -18.32 2.30
CA VAL A 63 3.06 -18.48 3.76
C VAL A 63 1.69 -18.46 4.43
N PRO A 64 1.50 -19.18 5.57
CA PRO A 64 0.28 -19.12 6.32
C PRO A 64 0.11 -17.75 6.99
N VAL A 65 -1.08 -17.19 6.85
CA VAL A 65 -1.48 -15.91 7.43
C VAL A 65 -2.70 -16.08 8.31
N ARG A 66 -2.64 -15.48 9.48
CA ARG A 66 -3.77 -15.36 10.39
C ARG A 66 -3.85 -13.95 10.94
N THR A 67 -5.08 -13.43 11.10
CA THR A 67 -5.36 -12.15 11.74
C THR A 67 -6.29 -12.35 12.92
N ASP A 68 -6.25 -11.42 13.88
CA ASP A 68 -7.18 -11.33 14.99
C ASP A 68 -8.46 -10.57 14.60
N ARG A 69 -9.33 -10.30 15.57
CA ARG A 69 -10.58 -9.55 15.37
C ARG A 69 -10.39 -8.09 14.90
N ARG A 70 -9.18 -7.54 15.04
CA ARG A 70 -8.81 -6.21 14.55
C ARG A 70 -8.10 -6.24 13.19
N GLY A 71 -7.92 -7.42 12.59
CA GLY A 71 -7.11 -7.57 11.39
C GLY A 71 -5.60 -7.50 11.63
N PHE A 72 -5.15 -7.47 12.89
CA PHE A 72 -3.73 -7.54 13.24
C PHE A 72 -3.19 -8.93 12.99
N ARG A 73 -1.96 -9.00 12.46
CA ARG A 73 -1.34 -10.29 12.17
C ARG A 73 -0.94 -10.99 13.47
N VAL A 74 -1.32 -12.26 13.59
CA VAL A 74 -0.97 -13.14 14.70
C VAL A 74 -0.34 -14.43 14.19
N SER A 75 0.34 -15.18 15.06
CA SER A 75 0.90 -16.48 14.70
C SER A 75 -0.19 -17.43 14.19
N ALA A 76 0.11 -18.13 13.09
CA ALA A 76 -0.81 -19.13 12.54
C ALA A 76 -0.85 -20.41 13.42
N GLU A 77 0.25 -20.73 14.08
CA GLU A 77 0.44 -21.91 14.92
C GLU A 77 -0.06 -21.67 16.35
N ARG A 78 0.22 -20.50 16.90
CA ARG A 78 -0.14 -20.10 18.29
C ARG A 78 -0.91 -18.79 18.28
N PRO A 79 -2.12 -18.77 17.78
CA PRO A 79 -2.89 -17.54 17.68
C PRO A 79 -3.23 -17.02 19.07
N ALA A 80 -2.62 -15.92 19.43
CA ALA A 80 -2.96 -15.16 20.63
C ALA A 80 -3.54 -13.80 20.18
N PRO A 81 -4.86 -13.58 20.23
CA PRO A 81 -5.43 -12.28 19.93
C PRO A 81 -4.93 -11.25 20.93
N VAL A 82 -4.71 -10.03 20.46
CA VAL A 82 -4.32 -8.92 21.32
C VAL A 82 -5.41 -8.67 22.35
N GLY A 83 -5.11 -9.00 23.59
CA GLY A 83 -6.01 -8.90 24.75
C GLY A 83 -5.76 -7.66 25.60
N GLU A 84 -6.30 -7.68 26.81
CA GLU A 84 -5.92 -6.72 27.85
C GLU A 84 -4.43 -6.82 28.15
N ARG A 85 -3.80 -5.68 28.45
CA ARG A 85 -2.39 -5.65 28.82
C ARG A 85 -2.17 -6.42 30.12
N ARG A 86 -1.28 -7.40 30.07
CA ARG A 86 -0.88 -8.15 31.29
C ARG A 86 -0.07 -7.24 32.21
N PRO A 87 -0.22 -7.36 33.54
CA PRO A 87 0.65 -6.68 34.47
C PRO A 87 2.13 -6.99 34.16
N ASP A 88 3.01 -6.06 34.45
CA ASP A 88 4.47 -6.17 34.29
C ASP A 88 4.96 -6.53 32.91
N THR A 89 4.12 -6.37 31.89
CA THR A 89 4.46 -6.61 30.49
C THR A 89 4.57 -5.28 29.75
N ALA A 90 5.72 -5.02 29.11
CA ALA A 90 5.85 -3.91 28.20
C ALA A 90 5.18 -4.24 26.87
N ARG A 91 4.37 -3.31 26.36
CA ARG A 91 3.66 -3.48 25.08
C ARG A 91 4.23 -2.54 24.04
N ILE A 92 4.66 -3.11 22.93
CA ILE A 92 5.09 -2.39 21.73
C ILE A 92 4.07 -2.65 20.64
N VAL A 93 3.64 -1.60 19.93
CA VAL A 93 2.82 -1.75 18.73
C VAL A 93 3.65 -1.36 17.51
N CYS A 94 3.85 -2.29 16.59
CA CYS A 94 4.42 -2.02 15.28
C CYS A 94 3.28 -1.59 14.35
N LEU A 95 3.04 -0.28 14.29
CA LEU A 95 2.11 0.35 13.37
C LEU A 95 2.79 0.49 12.01
N GLY A 96 2.15 0.09 10.92
CA GLY A 96 2.76 0.22 9.61
C GLY A 96 1.96 -0.42 8.47
N GLU A 97 2.64 -0.66 7.40
CA GLU A 97 2.11 -1.14 6.13
C GLU A 97 2.51 -2.61 5.83
N SER A 98 2.51 -3.05 4.58
CA SER A 98 2.81 -4.45 4.20
C SER A 98 4.18 -4.97 4.66
N PRO A 99 5.29 -4.19 4.72
CA PRO A 99 6.51 -4.64 5.36
C PRO A 99 6.35 -4.94 6.85
N THR A 100 5.55 -4.14 7.58
CA THR A 100 5.25 -4.41 8.99
C THR A 100 4.38 -5.66 9.15
N PHE A 101 3.38 -5.81 8.28
CA PHE A 101 2.59 -7.05 8.22
C PHE A 101 3.45 -8.28 8.03
N GLY A 102 4.56 -8.19 7.31
CA GLY A 102 5.45 -9.28 6.94
C GLY A 102 4.97 -9.97 5.67
N TRP A 103 4.82 -9.21 4.59
CA TRP A 103 4.46 -9.71 3.27
C TRP A 103 5.41 -10.82 2.83
N GLY A 104 4.86 -12.02 2.65
CA GLY A 104 5.57 -13.18 2.13
C GLY A 104 6.63 -13.81 3.02
N VAL A 105 6.69 -13.44 4.30
CA VAL A 105 7.47 -14.16 5.32
C VAL A 105 6.52 -14.77 6.36
N ARG A 106 6.95 -15.81 7.06
CA ARG A 106 6.20 -16.37 8.19
C ARG A 106 6.04 -15.31 9.30
N PHE A 107 5.03 -15.47 10.15
CA PHE A 107 4.82 -14.55 11.27
C PHE A 107 6.06 -14.44 12.17
N GLU A 108 6.67 -15.58 12.44
CA GLU A 108 7.82 -15.72 13.33
C GLU A 108 9.09 -15.05 12.78
N ASP A 109 9.17 -14.87 11.46
CA ASP A 109 10.28 -14.24 10.73
C ASP A 109 10.01 -12.76 10.43
N ALA A 110 8.78 -12.29 10.67
CA ALA A 110 8.44 -10.87 10.54
C ALA A 110 9.08 -10.05 11.69
N TYR A 111 9.58 -8.84 11.38
CA TYR A 111 10.33 -8.05 12.34
C TYR A 111 9.60 -7.79 13.67
N PRO A 112 8.25 -7.62 13.74
CA PRO A 112 7.59 -7.46 15.04
C PRO A 112 7.76 -8.66 15.97
N ALA A 113 7.62 -9.88 15.45
CA ALA A 113 7.83 -11.11 16.23
C ALA A 113 9.30 -11.29 16.64
N LEU A 114 10.23 -10.93 15.75
CA LEU A 114 11.67 -10.97 16.06
C LEU A 114 12.05 -9.94 17.13
N VAL A 115 11.45 -8.73 17.14
CA VAL A 115 11.63 -7.72 18.18
C VAL A 115 11.17 -8.26 19.53
N GLU A 116 9.99 -8.89 19.59
CA GLU A 116 9.49 -9.52 20.82
C GLU A 116 10.48 -10.51 21.38
N LYS A 117 10.91 -11.46 20.57
CA LYS A 117 11.88 -12.49 20.96
C LYS A 117 13.21 -11.90 21.44
N LYS A 118 13.75 -10.91 20.73
CA LYS A 118 15.03 -10.26 21.10
C LYS A 118 14.91 -9.49 22.41
N LEU A 119 13.86 -8.69 22.61
CA LEU A 119 13.68 -7.90 23.82
C LEU A 119 13.34 -8.76 25.03
N ALA A 120 12.52 -9.79 24.89
CA ALA A 120 12.22 -10.73 25.97
C ALA A 120 13.51 -11.41 26.48
N SER A 121 14.37 -11.85 25.56
CA SER A 121 15.68 -12.44 25.92
C SER A 121 16.63 -11.46 26.60
N ARG A 122 16.69 -10.19 26.14
CA ARG A 122 17.63 -9.17 26.66
C ARG A 122 17.19 -8.55 27.99
N LEU A 123 15.87 -8.41 28.18
CA LEU A 123 15.32 -7.73 29.36
C LEU A 123 14.87 -8.67 30.47
N GLY A 124 14.71 -9.96 30.19
CA GLY A 124 14.29 -10.96 31.18
C GLY A 124 12.90 -10.70 31.80
N ARG A 125 12.04 -9.94 31.08
CA ARG A 125 10.67 -9.61 31.54
C ARG A 125 9.64 -9.81 30.43
N GLY A 126 8.36 -9.72 30.75
CA GLY A 126 7.27 -9.83 29.79
C GLY A 126 7.35 -8.71 28.74
N ILE A 127 7.44 -9.11 27.48
CA ILE A 127 7.35 -8.22 26.32
C ILE A 127 6.23 -8.75 25.44
N GLU A 128 5.38 -7.85 24.96
CA GLU A 128 4.33 -8.14 23.99
C GLU A 128 4.50 -7.19 22.81
N VAL A 129 4.66 -7.74 21.60
CA VAL A 129 4.75 -6.93 20.39
C VAL A 129 3.56 -7.22 19.48
N VAL A 130 2.74 -6.20 19.28
CA VAL A 130 1.57 -6.26 18.42
C VAL A 130 1.97 -5.91 16.99
N ASN A 131 1.71 -6.81 16.04
CA ASN A 131 1.87 -6.54 14.63
C ASN A 131 0.59 -5.89 14.09
N ALA A 132 0.55 -4.55 14.08
CA ALA A 132 -0.52 -3.74 13.54
C ALA A 132 -0.24 -3.28 12.09
N GLY A 133 0.53 -4.06 11.33
CA GLY A 133 0.77 -3.85 9.91
C GLY A 133 -0.50 -4.05 9.10
N MET A 134 -0.89 -3.05 8.31
CA MET A 134 -2.05 -3.08 7.43
C MET A 134 -1.59 -2.98 5.98
N ILE A 135 -1.99 -3.93 5.15
CA ILE A 135 -1.57 -3.96 3.74
C ILE A 135 -2.05 -2.71 3.02
N GLY A 136 -1.13 -2.03 2.37
CA GLY A 136 -1.42 -0.84 1.56
C GLY A 136 -1.71 0.44 2.34
N PHE A 137 -1.54 0.48 3.66
CA PHE A 137 -1.76 1.70 4.44
C PHE A 137 -0.73 2.78 4.14
N SER A 138 -1.19 4.02 4.07
CA SER A 138 -0.38 5.24 4.10
C SER A 138 -0.26 5.78 5.52
N SER A 139 0.56 6.81 5.71
CA SER A 139 0.67 7.54 6.99
C SER A 139 -0.67 8.14 7.44
N HIS A 140 -1.52 8.58 6.50
CA HIS A 140 -2.86 9.06 6.79
C HIS A 140 -3.73 7.97 7.45
N GLN A 141 -3.78 6.78 6.87
CA GLN A 141 -4.52 5.65 7.44
C GLN A 141 -3.88 5.16 8.74
N GLY A 142 -2.55 5.18 8.84
CA GLY A 142 -1.81 4.86 10.05
C GLY A 142 -2.18 5.79 11.21
N ARG A 143 -2.28 7.10 10.97
CA ARG A 143 -2.75 8.06 11.95
C ARG A 143 -4.18 7.75 12.42
N LEU A 144 -5.09 7.49 11.50
CA LEU A 144 -6.46 7.12 11.85
C LEU A 144 -6.54 5.81 12.65
N LEU A 145 -5.72 4.81 12.32
CA LEU A 145 -5.67 3.55 13.09
C LEU A 145 -5.11 3.76 14.50
N LEU A 146 -4.08 4.62 14.64
CA LEU A 146 -3.54 5.00 15.95
C LEU A 146 -4.64 5.61 16.82
N GLU A 147 -5.32 6.64 16.34
CA GLU A 147 -6.38 7.36 17.06
C GLU A 147 -7.53 6.44 17.48
N ARG A 148 -7.97 5.56 16.59
CA ARG A 148 -9.21 4.78 16.77
C ARG A 148 -9.02 3.49 17.55
N GLU A 149 -7.87 2.84 17.41
CA GLU A 149 -7.71 1.49 17.93
C GLU A 149 -6.44 1.29 18.79
N ILE A 150 -5.30 1.87 18.36
CA ILE A 150 -4.02 1.55 19.00
C ILE A 150 -3.87 2.24 20.36
N LEU A 151 -4.31 3.48 20.51
CA LEU A 151 -4.28 4.18 21.81
C LEU A 151 -4.99 3.39 22.91
N ALA A 152 -6.10 2.73 22.59
CA ALA A 152 -6.86 1.89 23.53
C ALA A 152 -6.08 0.64 24.01
N LEU A 153 -5.04 0.22 23.28
CA LEU A 153 -4.16 -0.87 23.69
C LEU A 153 -3.13 -0.46 24.75
N ARG A 154 -3.01 0.84 25.02
CA ARG A 154 -2.05 1.43 25.97
C ARG A 154 -0.61 0.92 25.76
N PRO A 155 -0.02 1.11 24.57
CA PRO A 155 1.36 0.69 24.33
C PRO A 155 2.34 1.61 25.06
N ASP A 156 3.53 1.09 25.37
CA ASP A 156 4.67 1.89 25.85
C ASP A 156 5.43 2.50 24.67
N ILE A 157 5.45 1.78 23.54
CA ILE A 157 6.15 2.17 22.33
C ILE A 157 5.26 1.93 21.11
N VAL A 158 5.30 2.87 20.15
CA VAL A 158 4.74 2.70 18.80
C VAL A 158 5.83 2.93 17.76
N SER A 159 6.12 1.94 16.91
CA SER A 159 7.01 2.13 15.76
C SER A 159 6.24 2.52 14.51
N VAL A 160 6.80 3.44 13.70
CA VAL A 160 6.11 4.11 12.59
C VAL A 160 7.01 4.11 11.35
N PRO A 161 6.83 3.20 10.38
CA PRO A 161 7.69 3.03 9.21
C PRO A 161 7.06 3.54 7.89
N PHE A 162 6.07 4.44 7.91
CA PHE A 162 5.34 4.84 6.70
C PHE A 162 6.21 5.59 5.71
N VAL A 163 6.23 5.15 4.46
CA VAL A 163 6.82 5.80 3.29
C VAL A 163 6.24 5.23 2.00
N ILE A 164 6.18 3.90 1.87
CA ILE A 164 6.03 3.20 0.59
C ILE A 164 4.66 3.48 -0.04
N ASN A 165 3.59 3.40 0.73
CA ASN A 165 2.25 3.65 0.22
C ASN A 165 1.87 5.14 0.20
N ASP A 166 2.64 6.01 0.87
CA ASP A 166 2.47 7.45 0.77
C ASP A 166 2.87 7.96 -0.63
N ILE A 167 3.99 7.43 -1.14
CA ILE A 167 4.50 7.71 -2.49
C ILE A 167 3.84 6.89 -3.59
N ASP A 168 2.98 5.92 -3.23
CA ASP A 168 2.18 5.20 -4.21
C ASP A 168 1.10 6.11 -4.79
N LYS A 169 0.70 5.80 -6.00
CA LYS A 169 -0.32 6.54 -6.76
C LYS A 169 -1.62 5.77 -6.85
N TYR A 170 -1.60 4.50 -6.48
CA TYR A 170 -2.72 3.58 -6.58
C TYR A 170 -3.24 3.16 -5.21
N ARG A 171 -4.56 2.97 -5.11
CA ARG A 171 -5.25 2.42 -3.95
C ARG A 171 -5.91 1.10 -4.30
N PHE A 172 -6.12 0.27 -3.32
CA PHE A 172 -6.92 -0.94 -3.52
C PHE A 172 -8.39 -0.61 -3.79
N PHE A 173 -8.88 0.43 -3.13
CA PHE A 173 -10.23 0.97 -3.30
C PHE A 173 -10.14 2.48 -3.50
N TYR A 174 -11.22 3.12 -3.97
CA TYR A 174 -11.30 4.57 -4.10
C TYR A 174 -10.25 5.21 -5.03
N ASN A 175 -10.03 4.60 -6.21
CA ASN A 175 -9.05 5.08 -7.21
C ASN A 175 -9.62 6.24 -8.04
N ASP A 176 -9.89 7.36 -7.40
CA ASP A 176 -10.35 8.61 -8.02
C ASP A 176 -9.21 9.59 -8.36
N GLY A 177 -7.96 9.22 -8.05
CA GLY A 177 -6.76 10.01 -8.32
C GLY A 177 -6.53 11.18 -7.35
N GLY A 178 -7.38 11.35 -6.34
CA GLY A 178 -7.22 12.37 -5.31
C GLY A 178 -6.29 11.93 -4.16
N PRO A 179 -5.88 12.83 -3.23
CA PRO A 179 -5.10 12.48 -2.06
C PRO A 179 -5.92 11.67 -1.04
N ASP A 180 -5.24 10.87 -0.20
CA ASP A 180 -5.91 10.03 0.81
C ASP A 180 -6.78 10.83 1.78
N ARG A 181 -6.36 12.04 2.15
CA ARG A 181 -7.14 12.95 3.01
C ARG A 181 -8.51 13.36 2.41
N GLY A 182 -8.64 13.31 1.10
CA GLY A 182 -9.89 13.65 0.39
C GLY A 182 -10.85 12.48 0.24
N VAL A 183 -10.44 11.25 0.57
CA VAL A 183 -11.28 10.07 0.44
C VAL A 183 -12.33 10.03 1.54
N VAL A 184 -13.59 9.98 1.14
CA VAL A 184 -14.73 9.78 2.04
C VAL A 184 -15.22 8.34 1.88
N PRO A 185 -14.92 7.44 2.83
CA PRO A 185 -15.38 6.07 2.74
C PRO A 185 -16.92 5.99 2.77
N ALA A 186 -17.44 4.97 2.10
CA ALA A 186 -18.87 4.68 2.13
C ALA A 186 -19.35 4.37 3.56
N GLY A 187 -20.60 4.70 3.86
CA GLY A 187 -21.19 4.39 5.16
C GLY A 187 -21.22 2.89 5.44
N ARG A 188 -21.23 2.50 6.72
CA ARG A 188 -21.07 1.12 7.20
C ARG A 188 -21.96 0.09 6.47
N ALA A 189 -23.24 0.42 6.23
CA ALA A 189 -24.16 -0.50 5.57
C ALA A 189 -23.74 -0.82 4.13
N LEU A 190 -23.37 0.21 3.35
CA LEU A 190 -22.90 0.05 1.98
C LEU A 190 -21.56 -0.70 1.95
N THR A 191 -20.61 -0.30 2.79
CA THR A 191 -19.32 -0.99 2.96
C THR A 191 -19.49 -2.48 3.26
N THR A 192 -20.45 -2.84 4.13
CA THR A 192 -20.75 -4.25 4.44
C THR A 192 -21.29 -4.98 3.22
N ALA A 193 -22.22 -4.36 2.46
CA ALA A 193 -22.77 -4.96 1.25
C ALA A 193 -21.69 -5.15 0.16
N GLU A 194 -20.84 -4.16 -0.05
CA GLU A 194 -19.72 -4.25 -1.00
C GLU A 194 -18.72 -5.36 -0.60
N ASN A 195 -18.36 -5.46 0.68
CA ASN A 195 -17.49 -6.52 1.17
C ASN A 195 -18.11 -7.92 0.98
N LEU A 196 -19.43 -8.04 1.09
CA LEU A 196 -20.12 -9.28 0.83
C LEU A 196 -20.06 -9.68 -0.66
N LEU A 197 -20.26 -8.70 -1.56
CA LEU A 197 -20.14 -8.90 -3.01
C LEU A 197 -18.70 -9.24 -3.41
N ASP A 198 -17.70 -8.56 -2.84
CA ASP A 198 -16.28 -8.84 -3.11
C ASP A 198 -15.83 -10.25 -2.67
N ARG A 199 -16.57 -10.89 -1.77
CA ARG A 199 -16.34 -12.32 -1.40
C ARG A 199 -16.89 -13.29 -2.41
N SER A 200 -17.79 -12.86 -3.30
CA SER A 200 -18.38 -13.69 -4.35
C SER A 200 -17.41 -13.86 -5.53
N ARG A 201 -17.04 -15.10 -5.82
CA ARG A 201 -16.19 -15.44 -6.96
C ARG A 201 -16.88 -15.12 -8.28
N PHE A 202 -18.16 -15.39 -8.36
CA PHE A 202 -18.98 -15.04 -9.51
C PHE A 202 -18.95 -13.52 -9.77
N PHE A 203 -19.13 -12.72 -8.73
CA PHE A 203 -19.09 -11.26 -8.85
C PHE A 203 -17.72 -10.75 -9.30
N GLN A 204 -16.61 -11.31 -8.78
CA GLN A 204 -15.25 -10.97 -9.19
C GLN A 204 -15.03 -11.29 -10.69
N VAL A 205 -15.45 -12.48 -11.14
CA VAL A 205 -15.35 -12.87 -12.56
C VAL A 205 -16.21 -11.99 -13.45
N PHE A 206 -17.44 -11.73 -13.03
CA PHE A 206 -18.37 -10.86 -13.77
C PHE A 206 -17.82 -9.44 -13.92
N THR A 207 -17.36 -8.82 -12.84
CA THR A 207 -16.80 -7.46 -12.89
C THR A 207 -15.53 -7.39 -13.72
N ARG A 208 -14.69 -8.43 -13.70
CA ARG A 208 -13.49 -8.53 -14.54
C ARG A 208 -13.86 -8.63 -16.02
N ALA A 209 -14.81 -9.51 -16.38
CA ALA A 209 -15.29 -9.63 -17.74
C ALA A 209 -15.97 -8.35 -18.23
N PHE A 210 -16.76 -7.70 -17.39
CA PHE A 210 -17.39 -6.42 -17.70
C PHE A 210 -16.36 -5.33 -17.98
N ARG A 211 -15.32 -5.22 -17.15
CA ARG A 211 -14.22 -4.26 -17.38
C ARG A 211 -13.49 -4.55 -18.70
N GLN A 212 -13.20 -5.80 -19.01
CA GLN A 212 -12.57 -6.16 -20.28
C GLN A 212 -13.41 -5.75 -21.51
N VAL A 213 -14.74 -5.84 -21.41
CA VAL A 213 -15.65 -5.42 -22.48
C VAL A 213 -15.77 -3.89 -22.53
N ALA A 214 -15.93 -3.25 -21.39
CA ALA A 214 -16.10 -1.80 -21.27
C ALA A 214 -14.85 -1.02 -21.77
N TYR A 215 -13.66 -1.58 -21.52
CA TYR A 215 -12.37 -0.98 -21.92
C TYR A 215 -11.78 -1.63 -23.20
N ARG A 216 -12.62 -2.30 -23.98
CA ARG A 216 -12.18 -2.97 -25.22
C ARG A 216 -11.66 -1.93 -26.24
N GLY A 217 -10.35 -1.96 -26.51
CA GLY A 217 -9.65 -0.97 -27.36
C GLY A 217 -8.76 0.00 -26.61
N GLU A 218 -8.92 0.14 -25.29
CA GLU A 218 -8.08 0.99 -24.41
C GLU A 218 -7.12 0.16 -23.55
N THR A 219 -6.80 -1.08 -23.96
CA THR A 219 -5.95 -1.96 -23.18
C THR A 219 -4.61 -2.22 -23.84
N THR A 220 -3.56 -2.23 -23.03
CA THR A 220 -2.23 -2.77 -23.38
C THR A 220 -1.93 -3.85 -22.35
N ASP A 221 -1.40 -4.99 -22.74
CA ASP A 221 -1.16 -6.17 -21.85
C ASP A 221 -2.37 -6.57 -20.99
N GLY A 222 -3.58 -6.37 -21.51
CA GLY A 222 -4.81 -6.62 -20.75
C GLY A 222 -5.09 -5.64 -19.63
N LYS A 223 -4.32 -4.54 -19.52
CA LYS A 223 -4.54 -3.45 -18.56
C LYS A 223 -5.11 -2.22 -19.27
N PRO A 224 -6.06 -1.48 -18.65
CA PRO A 224 -6.54 -0.21 -19.20
C PRO A 224 -5.39 0.77 -19.40
N MET A 225 -5.43 1.58 -20.46
CA MET A 225 -4.41 2.63 -20.70
C MET A 225 -4.26 3.58 -19.53
N ALA A 226 -5.36 3.91 -18.83
CA ALA A 226 -5.33 4.71 -17.62
C ALA A 226 -4.42 4.13 -16.51
N PHE A 227 -4.12 2.83 -16.55
CA PHE A 227 -3.17 2.19 -15.62
C PHE A 227 -1.74 2.70 -15.80
N TYR A 228 -1.35 3.05 -17.01
CA TYR A 228 0.01 3.52 -17.34
C TYR A 228 0.17 5.02 -17.14
N ARG A 229 -0.93 5.78 -17.03
CA ARG A 229 -0.87 7.22 -16.87
C ARG A 229 -0.31 7.57 -15.48
N PRO A 230 0.75 8.40 -15.41
CA PRO A 230 1.26 8.93 -14.16
C PRO A 230 0.16 9.62 -13.36
N GLN A 231 0.05 9.30 -12.08
CA GLN A 231 -0.98 9.83 -11.19
C GLN A 231 -0.36 10.60 -10.03
N ARG A 232 -1.19 11.32 -9.26
CA ARG A 232 -0.75 12.02 -8.06
C ARG A 232 -0.44 11.04 -6.92
N LEU A 233 0.50 11.43 -6.06
CA LEU A 233 0.82 10.70 -4.84
C LEU A 233 -0.42 10.61 -3.94
N ARG A 234 -0.57 9.51 -3.24
CA ARG A 234 -1.65 9.30 -2.27
C ARG A 234 -1.56 10.27 -1.09
N VAL A 235 -0.34 10.53 -0.64
CA VAL A 235 -0.03 11.47 0.43
C VAL A 235 1.14 12.30 -0.04
N ASP A 236 0.97 13.58 -0.30
CA ASP A 236 2.08 14.46 -0.64
C ASP A 236 2.96 14.75 0.58
N LEU A 237 4.11 15.38 0.36
CA LEU A 237 5.10 15.60 1.42
C LEU A 237 4.55 16.49 2.55
N ALA A 238 3.66 17.44 2.24
CA ALA A 238 3.04 18.31 3.24
C ALA A 238 2.05 17.51 4.12
N ASP A 239 1.18 16.72 3.51
CA ASP A 239 0.26 15.84 4.22
C ASP A 239 1.00 14.76 5.04
N TYR A 240 2.10 14.23 4.49
CA TYR A 240 2.97 13.29 5.20
C TYR A 240 3.53 13.91 6.48
N ARG A 241 4.04 15.14 6.38
CA ARG A 241 4.51 15.89 7.53
C ARG A 241 3.42 16.06 8.57
N GLU A 242 2.23 16.52 8.17
CA GLU A 242 1.08 16.68 9.08
C GLU A 242 0.73 15.38 9.78
N ASN A 243 0.71 14.26 9.05
CA ASN A 243 0.39 12.96 9.61
C ASN A 243 1.42 12.51 10.65
N LEU A 244 2.73 12.62 10.36
CA LEU A 244 3.78 12.20 11.30
C LEU A 244 3.85 13.09 12.53
N VAL A 245 3.70 14.41 12.38
CA VAL A 245 3.61 15.35 13.51
C VAL A 245 2.40 15.02 14.38
N ALA A 246 1.24 14.73 13.79
CA ALA A 246 0.05 14.33 14.53
C ALA A 246 0.27 13.00 15.27
N ILE A 247 0.89 12.00 14.64
CA ILE A 247 1.25 10.73 15.30
C ILE A 247 2.19 10.97 16.49
N ALA A 248 3.21 11.80 16.33
CA ALA A 248 4.17 12.12 17.40
C ALA A 248 3.48 12.77 18.60
N ARG A 249 2.58 13.73 18.35
CA ARG A 249 1.83 14.45 19.39
C ARG A 249 0.83 13.54 20.09
N LEU A 250 0.05 12.76 19.34
CA LEU A 250 -0.86 11.78 19.91
C LEU A 250 -0.15 10.78 20.82
N CYS A 251 1.01 10.27 20.41
CA CYS A 251 1.80 9.39 21.27
C CYS A 251 2.24 10.11 22.56
N ARG A 252 2.74 11.33 22.45
CA ARG A 252 3.20 12.14 23.59
C ARG A 252 2.07 12.39 24.59
N ASP A 253 0.90 12.80 24.10
CA ASP A 253 -0.28 13.11 24.92
C ASP A 253 -0.78 11.89 25.71
N HIS A 254 -0.46 10.67 25.23
CA HIS A 254 -0.81 9.41 25.88
C HIS A 254 0.37 8.73 26.56
N SER A 255 1.50 9.44 26.77
CA SER A 255 2.71 8.89 27.40
C SER A 255 3.30 7.68 26.67
N ILE A 256 3.14 7.63 25.35
CA ILE A 256 3.67 6.60 24.46
C ILE A 256 4.95 7.13 23.82
N THR A 257 5.99 6.31 23.73
CA THR A 257 7.21 6.65 23.02
C THR A 257 7.09 6.27 21.53
N PRO A 258 7.00 7.24 20.61
CA PRO A 258 7.07 6.94 19.19
C PRO A 258 8.52 6.67 18.74
N ILE A 259 8.69 5.74 17.80
CA ILE A 259 9.97 5.46 17.13
C ILE A 259 9.71 5.49 15.62
N PHE A 260 10.27 6.46 14.92
CA PHE A 260 10.16 6.56 13.48
C PHE A 260 11.23 5.72 12.79
N LEU A 261 10.85 4.98 11.75
CA LEU A 261 11.73 4.08 11.01
C LEU A 261 11.80 4.51 9.54
N ALA A 262 12.91 5.07 9.10
CA ALA A 262 13.13 5.36 7.68
C ALA A 262 13.41 4.05 6.94
N MET A 263 12.45 3.60 6.16
CA MET A 263 12.50 2.31 5.46
C MET A 263 13.25 2.41 4.14
N LYS A 264 13.99 1.35 3.79
CA LYS A 264 14.64 1.21 2.49
C LYS A 264 13.63 0.75 1.44
N VAL A 265 13.65 1.42 0.29
CA VAL A 265 13.06 0.95 -0.98
C VAL A 265 14.20 0.69 -1.95
N ASN A 266 14.19 -0.45 -2.61
CA ASN A 266 15.25 -0.81 -3.55
C ASN A 266 14.85 -0.44 -4.99
N LEU A 267 14.46 0.82 -5.18
CA LEU A 267 14.12 1.39 -6.48
C LEU A 267 15.24 2.33 -6.94
N PRO A 268 15.47 2.45 -8.25
CA PRO A 268 16.38 3.46 -8.80
C PRO A 268 15.91 4.87 -8.40
N VAL A 269 16.82 5.83 -8.37
CA VAL A 269 16.53 7.22 -8.00
C VAL A 269 16.68 8.11 -9.23
N ALA A 270 15.59 8.79 -9.63
CA ALA A 270 15.64 9.77 -10.72
C ALA A 270 16.42 11.02 -10.30
N GLN A 271 17.02 11.71 -11.26
CA GLN A 271 17.68 12.99 -11.03
C GLN A 271 16.66 14.05 -10.60
N ASP A 272 17.10 14.95 -9.71
CA ASP A 272 16.28 16.10 -9.33
C ASP A 272 16.31 17.17 -10.42
N VAL A 273 15.13 17.76 -10.63
CA VAL A 273 14.92 18.88 -11.56
C VAL A 273 14.38 20.07 -10.75
N ALA A 274 14.85 21.28 -11.03
CA ALA A 274 14.39 22.47 -10.32
C ALA A 274 12.86 22.66 -10.50
N PRO A 275 12.13 23.07 -9.45
CA PRO A 275 10.65 23.16 -9.48
C PRO A 275 10.10 24.03 -10.63
N GLU A 276 10.77 25.14 -10.94
CA GLU A 276 10.36 26.05 -12.02
C GLU A 276 10.50 25.38 -13.39
N VAL A 277 11.56 24.59 -13.58
CA VAL A 277 11.81 23.84 -14.81
C VAL A 277 10.79 22.70 -14.94
N ALA A 278 10.51 21.98 -13.85
CA ALA A 278 9.50 20.93 -13.83
C ALA A 278 8.10 21.48 -14.14
N THR A 279 7.75 22.69 -13.63
CA THR A 279 6.50 23.38 -13.95
C THR A 279 6.40 23.72 -15.43
N SER A 280 7.46 24.30 -15.99
CA SER A 280 7.52 24.63 -17.42
C SER A 280 7.42 23.37 -18.32
N ALA A 281 8.04 22.26 -17.90
CA ALA A 281 7.91 20.98 -18.61
C ALA A 281 6.47 20.46 -18.54
N ALA A 282 5.80 20.53 -17.38
CA ALA A 282 4.40 20.10 -17.22
C ALA A 282 3.44 20.92 -18.09
N GLU A 283 3.66 22.24 -18.26
CA GLU A 283 2.88 23.10 -19.16
C GLU A 283 3.01 22.65 -20.63
N ARG A 284 4.21 22.25 -21.04
CA ARG A 284 4.46 21.69 -22.38
C ARG A 284 3.78 20.35 -22.58
N VAL A 285 3.82 19.46 -21.58
CA VAL A 285 3.08 18.19 -21.63
C VAL A 285 1.59 18.43 -21.77
N ALA A 286 1.01 19.37 -21.01
CA ALA A 286 -0.41 19.71 -21.14
C ALA A 286 -0.76 20.31 -22.53
N ALA A 287 0.16 21.04 -23.17
CA ALA A 287 -0.02 21.49 -24.53
C ALA A 287 0.01 20.34 -25.52
N ALA A 288 0.94 19.39 -25.33
CA ALA A 288 1.01 18.17 -26.15
C ALA A 288 -0.26 17.31 -26.02
N GLU A 289 -0.79 17.13 -24.81
CA GLU A 289 -2.03 16.38 -24.58
C GLU A 289 -3.19 16.97 -25.39
N ARG A 290 -3.39 18.28 -25.31
CA ARG A 290 -4.41 18.97 -26.15
C ARG A 290 -4.18 18.78 -27.64
N ALA A 291 -2.94 18.85 -28.11
CA ALA A 291 -2.62 18.65 -29.53
C ALA A 291 -2.89 17.20 -29.98
N ILE A 292 -2.67 16.21 -29.11
CA ILE A 292 -3.02 14.79 -29.35
C ILE A 292 -4.53 14.64 -29.51
N ASP A 293 -5.31 15.20 -28.57
CA ASP A 293 -6.78 15.12 -28.61
C ASP A 293 -7.39 15.76 -29.85
N GLU A 294 -6.73 16.80 -30.37
CA GLU A 294 -7.12 17.51 -31.60
C GLU A 294 -6.52 16.91 -32.87
N GLY A 295 -5.74 15.82 -32.79
CA GLY A 295 -5.10 15.14 -33.93
C GLY A 295 -3.93 15.91 -34.52
N ARG A 296 -3.39 16.92 -33.85
CA ARG A 296 -2.25 17.74 -34.33
C ARG A 296 -0.90 17.10 -33.94
N THR A 297 -0.60 15.94 -34.53
CA THR A 297 0.51 15.05 -34.15
C THR A 297 1.88 15.74 -34.19
N ASP A 298 2.18 16.56 -35.19
CA ASP A 298 3.49 17.23 -35.31
C ASP A 298 3.68 18.29 -34.24
N GLU A 299 2.62 18.96 -33.79
CA GLU A 299 2.66 19.91 -32.68
C GLU A 299 2.87 19.17 -31.37
N ALA A 300 2.10 18.12 -31.11
CA ALA A 300 2.26 17.27 -29.93
C ALA A 300 3.70 16.78 -29.78
N LYS A 301 4.31 16.31 -30.86
CA LYS A 301 5.70 15.86 -30.86
C LYS A 301 6.67 16.97 -30.45
N ARG A 302 6.53 18.18 -31.02
CA ARG A 302 7.41 19.31 -30.68
C ARG A 302 7.28 19.71 -29.21
N GLU A 303 6.06 19.72 -28.70
CA GLU A 303 5.82 20.05 -27.28
C GLU A 303 6.44 19.00 -26.34
N LEU A 304 6.31 17.70 -26.66
CA LEU A 304 6.92 16.62 -25.88
C LEU A 304 8.46 16.65 -25.96
N ASP A 305 9.04 16.97 -27.11
CA ASP A 305 10.48 17.07 -27.27
C ASP A 305 11.02 18.28 -26.50
N THR A 306 10.28 19.40 -26.46
CA THR A 306 10.60 20.57 -25.65
C THR A 306 10.52 20.23 -24.15
N ALA A 307 9.45 19.55 -23.72
CA ALA A 307 9.29 19.10 -22.34
C ALA A 307 10.43 18.18 -21.89
N ALA A 308 10.84 17.23 -22.77
CA ALA A 308 11.95 16.31 -22.48
C ALA A 308 13.31 17.04 -22.33
N GLY A 309 13.51 18.13 -23.04
CA GLY A 309 14.68 19.00 -22.89
C GLY A 309 14.71 19.77 -21.56
N LEU A 310 13.55 20.05 -20.99
CA LEU A 310 13.40 20.71 -19.69
C LEU A 310 13.48 19.72 -18.53
N ASP A 311 12.62 18.70 -18.53
CA ASP A 311 12.56 17.67 -17.49
C ASP A 311 12.54 16.26 -18.11
N PRO A 312 13.70 15.65 -18.31
CA PRO A 312 13.79 14.29 -18.84
C PRO A 312 13.23 13.22 -17.89
N THR A 313 12.96 13.58 -16.63
CA THR A 313 12.40 12.67 -15.63
C THR A 313 10.87 12.73 -15.55
N ASN A 314 10.22 13.54 -16.37
CA ASN A 314 8.76 13.64 -16.42
C ASN A 314 8.15 12.45 -17.19
N CYS A 315 7.58 11.52 -16.46
CA CYS A 315 7.05 10.26 -17.00
C CYS A 315 5.82 10.44 -17.91
N GLU A 316 5.10 11.58 -17.80
CA GLU A 316 4.00 11.90 -18.72
C GLU A 316 4.47 12.09 -20.16
N ILE A 317 5.72 12.51 -20.36
CA ILE A 317 6.32 12.63 -21.70
C ILE A 317 6.36 11.27 -22.37
N VAL A 318 6.87 10.25 -21.67
CA VAL A 318 6.96 8.87 -22.17
C VAL A 318 5.57 8.30 -22.42
N TYR A 319 4.65 8.52 -21.46
CA TYR A 319 3.25 8.11 -21.60
C TYR A 319 2.59 8.69 -22.86
N HIS A 320 2.68 10.00 -23.10
CA HIS A 320 2.06 10.62 -24.26
C HIS A 320 2.72 10.21 -25.58
N ARG A 321 4.03 9.92 -25.60
CA ARG A 321 4.69 9.28 -26.74
C ARG A 321 4.11 7.90 -27.05
N ALA A 322 3.82 7.09 -26.00
CA ALA A 322 3.16 5.80 -26.15
C ALA A 322 1.74 5.95 -26.72
N VAL A 323 0.97 6.93 -26.26
CA VAL A 323 -0.36 7.24 -26.78
C VAL A 323 -0.30 7.62 -28.27
N MET A 324 0.65 8.48 -28.67
CA MET A 324 0.85 8.86 -30.06
C MET A 324 1.21 7.68 -30.95
N ALA A 325 2.13 6.81 -30.53
CA ALA A 325 2.51 5.59 -31.25
C ALA A 325 1.29 4.69 -31.47
N ARG A 326 0.44 4.55 -30.46
CA ARG A 326 -0.80 3.79 -30.57
C ARG A 326 -1.78 4.39 -31.58
N HIS A 327 -1.99 5.71 -31.55
CA HIS A 327 -2.86 6.40 -32.54
C HIS A 327 -2.31 6.25 -33.98
N ALA A 328 -1.00 6.18 -34.14
CA ALA A 328 -0.35 5.92 -35.41
C ALA A 328 -0.43 4.45 -35.89
N GLY A 329 -1.00 3.54 -35.08
CA GLY A 329 -1.10 2.10 -35.36
C GLY A 329 0.17 1.31 -35.08
N ASP A 330 1.20 1.92 -34.48
CA ASP A 330 2.41 1.23 -34.01
C ASP A 330 2.19 0.57 -32.64
N ALA A 331 1.55 -0.57 -32.68
CA ALA A 331 1.22 -1.31 -31.43
C ALA A 331 2.48 -1.74 -30.65
N ARG A 332 3.57 -2.13 -31.37
CA ARG A 332 4.80 -2.58 -30.71
C ARG A 332 5.55 -1.40 -30.07
N GLY A 333 5.66 -0.28 -30.77
CA GLY A 333 6.27 0.93 -30.23
C GLY A 333 5.48 1.49 -29.04
N ALA A 334 4.16 1.46 -29.12
CA ALA A 334 3.31 1.86 -28.00
C ALA A 334 3.52 0.99 -26.76
N GLU A 335 3.57 -0.33 -26.92
CA GLU A 335 3.78 -1.27 -25.82
C GLU A 335 5.15 -1.06 -25.15
N ALA A 336 6.21 -0.90 -25.94
CA ALA A 336 7.55 -0.60 -25.44
C ALA A 336 7.58 0.73 -24.66
N ALA A 337 6.97 1.80 -25.18
CA ALA A 337 6.91 3.09 -24.51
C ALA A 337 6.03 3.08 -23.23
N PHE A 338 4.96 2.28 -23.19
CA PHE A 338 4.22 2.08 -21.94
C PHE A 338 5.05 1.34 -20.87
N ALA A 339 5.85 0.34 -21.26
CA ALA A 339 6.78 -0.30 -20.33
C ALA A 339 7.83 0.71 -19.80
N GLU A 340 8.38 1.56 -20.68
CA GLU A 340 9.31 2.64 -20.29
C GLU A 340 8.66 3.64 -19.33
N THR A 341 7.36 3.93 -19.48
CA THR A 341 6.62 4.77 -18.52
C THR A 341 6.64 4.16 -17.11
N MET A 342 6.45 2.85 -16.99
CA MET A 342 6.49 2.17 -15.70
C MET A 342 7.89 2.21 -15.06
N ASP A 343 8.95 2.08 -15.86
CA ASP A 343 10.33 2.19 -15.38
C ASP A 343 10.66 3.62 -14.93
N CYS A 344 10.19 4.62 -15.65
CA CYS A 344 10.28 6.03 -15.27
C CYS A 344 9.58 6.29 -13.93
N GLU A 345 8.34 5.81 -13.77
CA GLU A 345 7.59 5.95 -12.53
C GLU A 345 8.28 5.29 -11.34
N ALA A 346 8.87 4.10 -11.54
CA ALA A 346 9.66 3.43 -10.50
C ALA A 346 10.87 4.26 -10.06
N SER A 347 11.55 4.92 -11.01
CA SER A 347 12.68 5.79 -10.75
C SER A 347 12.28 7.06 -9.96
N ARG A 348 11.14 7.67 -10.28
CA ARG A 348 10.57 8.78 -9.50
C ARG A 348 10.14 8.35 -8.10
N CYS A 349 9.54 7.17 -7.98
CA CYS A 349 9.15 6.59 -6.71
C CYS A 349 10.37 6.40 -5.78
N GLY A 350 11.51 5.96 -6.31
CA GLY A 350 12.77 5.86 -5.55
C GLY A 350 13.27 7.20 -5.01
N ARG A 351 13.17 8.27 -5.81
CA ARG A 351 13.50 9.64 -5.39
C ARG A 351 12.55 10.15 -4.30
N ASP A 352 11.23 9.93 -4.51
CA ASP A 352 10.22 10.34 -3.56
C ASP A 352 10.43 9.62 -2.21
N ALA A 353 10.71 8.31 -2.21
CA ALA A 353 11.02 7.56 -0.99
C ALA A 353 12.20 8.16 -0.21
N LEU A 354 13.25 8.59 -0.91
CA LEU A 354 14.39 9.27 -0.28
C LEU A 354 13.98 10.59 0.36
N ALA A 355 13.20 11.43 -0.35
CA ALA A 355 12.71 12.71 0.16
C ALA A 355 11.83 12.53 1.41
N TYR A 356 10.96 11.53 1.44
CA TYR A 356 10.10 11.23 2.59
C TYR A 356 10.90 10.72 3.80
N ASN A 357 11.92 9.89 3.57
CA ASN A 357 12.82 9.46 4.65
C ASN A 357 13.61 10.63 5.25
N ILE A 358 14.10 11.56 4.42
CA ILE A 358 14.77 12.80 4.89
C ILE A 358 13.80 13.64 5.72
N GLU A 359 12.57 13.81 5.24
CA GLU A 359 11.55 14.59 5.96
C GLU A 359 11.16 13.91 7.28
N MET A 360 11.02 12.58 7.32
CA MET A 360 10.82 11.85 8.57
C MET A 360 11.92 12.13 9.61
N GLY A 361 13.18 12.15 9.18
CA GLY A 361 14.30 12.49 10.03
C GLY A 361 14.25 13.93 10.57
N ARG A 362 13.84 14.90 9.74
CA ARG A 362 13.62 16.29 10.16
C ARG A 362 12.52 16.40 11.21
N ILE A 363 11.36 15.78 10.96
CA ILE A 363 10.24 15.75 11.89
C ILE A 363 10.64 15.10 13.21
N ALA A 364 11.37 13.98 13.15
CA ALA A 364 11.86 13.30 14.34
C ALA A 364 12.74 14.21 15.21
N ASN A 365 13.59 15.00 14.60
CA ASN A 365 14.41 15.99 15.31
C ASN A 365 13.57 17.12 15.90
N GLU A 366 12.65 17.71 15.13
CA GLU A 366 11.79 18.81 15.56
C GLU A 366 10.85 18.41 16.71
N GLU A 367 10.19 17.26 16.58
CA GLU A 367 9.25 16.74 17.56
C GLU A 367 9.93 15.91 18.67
N GLN A 368 11.27 15.82 18.69
CA GLN A 368 12.07 15.05 19.66
C GLN A 368 11.67 13.57 19.73
N VAL A 369 11.34 13.00 18.58
CA VAL A 369 11.00 11.59 18.40
C VAL A 369 12.26 10.76 18.18
N ARG A 370 12.30 9.54 18.68
CA ARG A 370 13.38 8.60 18.36
C ARG A 370 13.32 8.21 16.89
N PHE A 371 14.47 8.24 16.25
CA PHE A 371 14.61 7.96 14.82
C PHE A 371 15.58 6.81 14.58
N VAL A 372 15.21 5.90 13.70
CA VAL A 372 16.06 4.79 13.25
C VAL A 372 16.12 4.82 11.74
N ASP A 373 17.27 5.13 11.21
CA ASP A 373 17.52 5.08 9.76
C ASP A 373 17.84 3.64 9.34
N ILE A 374 16.78 2.90 9.00
CA ILE A 374 16.89 1.55 8.44
C ILE A 374 17.53 1.64 7.05
N ALA A 375 17.20 2.67 6.26
CA ALA A 375 17.75 2.85 4.93
C ALA A 375 19.29 2.99 4.94
N ALA A 376 19.84 3.73 5.90
CA ALA A 376 21.29 3.87 6.08
C ALA A 376 21.99 2.54 6.47
N SER A 377 21.27 1.62 7.10
CA SER A 377 21.83 0.29 7.46
C SER A 377 22.19 -0.56 6.24
N PHE A 378 21.71 -0.19 5.04
CA PHE A 378 22.06 -0.80 3.76
C PHE A 378 23.19 -0.05 3.02
N ALA A 379 23.78 0.99 3.64
CA ALA A 379 24.87 1.76 3.02
C ALA A 379 26.07 0.84 2.70
N GLY A 380 26.55 0.93 1.46
CA GLY A 380 27.67 0.09 0.99
C GLY A 380 27.29 -1.28 0.42
N SER A 381 26.00 -1.68 0.54
CA SER A 381 25.43 -2.84 -0.14
C SER A 381 24.34 -2.39 -1.12
N PRO A 382 24.19 -3.02 -2.28
CA PRO A 382 22.97 -2.80 -3.11
C PRO A 382 21.67 -3.15 -2.35
N GLY A 383 21.78 -3.81 -1.20
CA GLY A 383 20.64 -4.20 -0.36
C GLY A 383 19.76 -5.30 -0.95
N VAL A 384 20.24 -5.88 -2.03
CA VAL A 384 19.58 -6.84 -2.89
C VAL A 384 19.20 -8.12 -2.13
N GLU A 385 20.11 -8.58 -1.29
CA GLU A 385 19.94 -9.79 -0.49
C GLU A 385 18.87 -9.67 0.60
N TYR A 386 18.41 -8.45 0.91
CA TYR A 386 17.43 -8.19 1.96
C TYR A 386 15.98 -8.10 1.46
N PHE A 387 15.78 -8.17 0.13
CA PHE A 387 14.46 -8.12 -0.49
C PHE A 387 14.08 -9.45 -1.12
N ARG A 388 12.78 -9.73 -1.22
CA ARG A 388 12.27 -11.04 -1.63
C ARG A 388 12.69 -11.44 -3.05
N THR A 389 12.58 -10.54 -4.00
CA THR A 389 13.11 -10.71 -5.37
C THR A 389 13.33 -9.34 -5.99
N LEU A 390 14.57 -9.10 -6.43
CA LEU A 390 14.97 -7.82 -6.99
C LEU A 390 14.19 -7.31 -8.19
N GLN A 391 13.78 -8.22 -9.03
CA GLN A 391 13.15 -7.89 -10.32
C GLN A 391 11.64 -7.74 -10.22
N ARG A 392 11.03 -8.24 -9.15
CA ARG A 392 9.57 -8.29 -9.03
C ARG A 392 9.00 -7.69 -7.74
N ASP A 393 9.82 -7.55 -6.73
CA ASP A 393 9.40 -7.04 -5.42
C ASP A 393 10.55 -6.29 -4.71
N PRO A 394 10.83 -5.05 -5.14
CA PRO A 394 11.91 -4.24 -4.55
C PRO A 394 11.51 -3.57 -3.23
N ILE A 395 10.33 -3.86 -2.71
CA ILE A 395 9.72 -3.12 -1.60
C ILE A 395 9.65 -3.97 -0.33
N HIS A 396 9.32 -5.27 -0.45
CA HIS A 396 9.09 -6.13 0.70
C HIS A 396 10.38 -6.83 1.14
N PRO A 397 10.80 -6.64 2.40
CA PRO A 397 11.94 -7.34 2.96
C PRO A 397 11.72 -8.87 2.99
N ASN A 398 12.79 -9.63 2.77
CA ASN A 398 12.84 -11.05 3.07
C ASN A 398 13.19 -11.29 4.56
N GLU A 399 13.42 -12.52 4.96
CA GLU A 399 13.77 -12.89 6.34
C GLU A 399 15.01 -12.15 6.86
N LEU A 400 16.04 -11.95 6.00
CA LEU A 400 17.24 -11.20 6.36
C LEU A 400 16.93 -9.71 6.56
N GLY A 401 16.13 -9.12 5.68
CA GLY A 401 15.67 -7.74 5.81
C GLY A 401 14.86 -7.53 7.09
N HIS A 402 13.95 -8.45 7.38
CA HIS A 402 13.19 -8.42 8.64
C HIS A 402 14.08 -8.55 9.87
N ALA A 403 15.09 -9.42 9.85
CA ALA A 403 16.04 -9.58 10.94
C ALA A 403 16.83 -8.28 11.20
N LEU A 404 17.30 -7.61 10.14
CA LEU A 404 17.98 -6.32 10.23
C LEU A 404 17.10 -5.23 10.85
N ILE A 405 15.85 -5.10 10.37
CA ILE A 405 14.89 -4.14 10.94
C ILE A 405 14.67 -4.43 12.43
N ALA A 406 14.49 -5.71 12.78
CA ALA A 406 14.28 -6.12 14.16
C ALA A 406 15.47 -5.80 15.07
N ASP A 407 16.71 -5.98 14.59
CA ASP A 407 17.91 -5.65 15.36
C ASP A 407 17.97 -4.16 15.68
N ARG A 408 17.76 -3.31 14.69
CA ARG A 408 17.80 -1.84 14.84
C ARG A 408 16.68 -1.33 15.74
N LEU A 409 15.45 -1.81 15.54
CA LEU A 409 14.31 -1.40 16.37
C LEU A 409 14.47 -1.90 17.82
N ALA A 410 14.92 -3.15 18.03
CA ALA A 410 15.12 -3.70 19.36
C ALA A 410 16.19 -2.94 20.15
N GLU A 411 17.29 -2.51 19.51
CA GLU A 411 18.32 -1.69 20.18
C GLU A 411 17.77 -0.37 20.72
N VAL A 412 16.91 0.29 19.97
CA VAL A 412 16.33 1.58 20.40
C VAL A 412 15.22 1.36 21.42
N ALA A 413 14.36 0.36 21.21
CA ALA A 413 13.28 0.02 22.14
C ALA A 413 13.82 -0.46 23.51
N GLU A 414 14.91 -1.21 23.53
CA GLU A 414 15.57 -1.63 24.76
C GLU A 414 16.01 -0.42 25.60
N ARG A 415 16.63 0.59 24.98
CA ARG A 415 17.04 1.83 25.68
C ARG A 415 15.86 2.61 26.25
N VAL A 416 14.67 2.51 25.62
CA VAL A 416 13.43 3.10 26.14
C VAL A 416 12.94 2.32 27.36
N LEU A 417 12.92 1.01 27.26
CA LEU A 417 12.32 0.13 28.27
C LEU A 417 13.20 -0.09 29.51
N ARG A 418 14.50 0.23 29.47
CA ARG A 418 15.42 0.19 30.62
C ARG A 418 15.35 1.44 31.51
N LYS A 419 14.73 2.52 31.01
CA LYS A 419 14.51 3.75 31.78
C LYS A 419 13.27 3.63 32.63
#